data_3073f9111b536fea3d30ca825ac1ff8b
#
_entry.id   3073f9111b536fea3d30ca825ac1ff8b
#
_cell.length_a   1.000
_cell.length_b   1.000
_cell.length_c   1.000
_cell.angle_alpha   90.00
_cell.angle_beta   90.00
_cell.angle_gamma   90.00
#
_symmetry.space_group_name_H-M   'P 1'
#
loop_
_entity.id
_entity.type
_entity.pdbx_description
1 polymer ?
#
loop_
_entity_poly.entity_id
_entity_poly.type
_entity_poly.pdbx_seq_one_letter_code
_entity_poly.pdbx_strand_id
1 'polypeptide(L)'
;MTVKIVLIVMDDETLVGSVRESLAAQSSDIELVNAPTTQRASGMMELTLPAVLVVDADMPGDDAYSFTQQIKSTTATSRVPVILISLDPNESSALKARQAGASAYLPSAGPVDSLVNKIVALATPGAPVAPAPSTEPPAPAAPVAAAAYGAPQPVAAEISRATSAGPAPSPQPVITSEARRPSPPGSDAPHIDDMLRLMLERGGSDLHIAVGSPPGIRQRGQLLPVENMKPLSPRDTQEMVLGLLSEEQRRRFETELELDFAYSIPGVSRFRANVFQQRNSMGAVFRVIPIKIPTLEELNLPKVCTHLAERPRGLVLVTGPTGSGKSTTLAAMVDHINETRSLHIMTMEDPIEFMHRNKMSYVNQREVGEDTHSFASALKRVLRQDPDVIMVGEMRDLETISSAITAAETGHLVLATLHTTGGPETVDRVIDVFPPHQQQQVRMQLSNSLEGVLSQTLLRSSDGRGRLMAMEIMLGVPAIQNLIREGKTHQMETIIQGGASLGMQTLDQSLKNLLTAGKVSFEEAISKAKSPRDLAAMVGRKI
;
A
#
# COMPACT_ATOMS: atom_id res chain seq x y z
N MET A 1 37.20 -39.97 -6.58
CA MET A 1 36.30 -39.31 -5.58
C MET A 1 35.20 -38.64 -6.38
N THR A 2 33.95 -38.91 -6.05
CA THR A 2 32.81 -38.28 -6.74
C THR A 2 32.59 -36.90 -6.15
N VAL A 3 32.77 -35.85 -6.96
CA VAL A 3 32.53 -34.47 -6.54
C VAL A 3 31.06 -34.31 -6.18
N LYS A 4 30.77 -33.77 -5.01
CA LYS A 4 29.42 -33.49 -4.52
C LYS A 4 29.04 -32.08 -4.87
N ILE A 5 27.92 -31.90 -5.54
CA ILE A 5 27.42 -30.57 -5.93
C ILE A 5 26.55 -30.02 -4.81
N VAL A 6 26.84 -28.81 -4.37
CA VAL A 6 25.96 -27.99 -3.52
C VAL A 6 25.38 -26.89 -4.40
N LEU A 7 24.05 -26.86 -4.51
CA LEU A 7 23.35 -25.84 -5.27
C LEU A 7 22.88 -24.74 -4.31
N ILE A 8 23.33 -23.51 -4.56
CA ILE A 8 22.89 -22.33 -3.80
C ILE A 8 21.98 -21.48 -4.69
N VAL A 9 20.84 -21.08 -4.15
CA VAL A 9 19.82 -20.29 -4.86
C VAL A 9 19.73 -18.93 -4.20
N MET A 10 20.45 -17.96 -4.76
CA MET A 10 20.46 -16.55 -4.32
C MET A 10 21.10 -15.66 -5.39
N ASP A 11 20.80 -14.37 -5.34
CA ASP A 11 21.37 -13.35 -6.23
C ASP A 11 22.51 -12.53 -5.58
N ASP A 12 22.78 -12.69 -4.27
CA ASP A 12 23.92 -12.07 -3.58
C ASP A 12 25.24 -12.78 -3.93
N GLU A 13 25.90 -12.28 -4.97
CA GLU A 13 27.21 -12.80 -5.41
C GLU A 13 28.31 -12.67 -4.35
N THR A 14 28.21 -11.71 -3.44
CA THR A 14 29.21 -11.49 -2.37
C THR A 14 29.14 -12.62 -1.35
N LEU A 15 27.94 -12.96 -0.90
CA LEU A 15 27.74 -14.08 0.02
C LEU A 15 28.08 -15.43 -0.64
N VAL A 16 27.70 -15.62 -1.91
CA VAL A 16 28.08 -16.80 -2.70
C VAL A 16 29.60 -16.95 -2.79
N GLY A 17 30.33 -15.85 -3.05
CA GLY A 17 31.78 -15.82 -3.09
C GLY A 17 32.43 -16.24 -1.76
N SER A 18 31.94 -15.66 -0.65
CA SER A 18 32.44 -15.96 0.69
C SER A 18 32.17 -17.42 1.11
N VAL A 19 30.98 -17.94 0.79
CA VAL A 19 30.62 -19.36 1.04
C VAL A 19 31.50 -20.28 0.20
N ARG A 20 31.79 -19.94 -1.06
CA ARG A 20 32.65 -20.72 -1.96
C ARG A 20 34.09 -20.81 -1.42
N GLU A 21 34.65 -19.68 -0.98
CA GLU A 21 36.00 -19.63 -0.41
C GLU A 21 36.13 -20.45 0.86
N SER A 22 35.19 -20.28 1.81
CA SER A 22 35.19 -21.02 3.06
C SER A 22 34.92 -22.50 2.85
N LEU A 23 34.08 -22.90 1.89
CA LEU A 23 33.79 -24.29 1.56
C LEU A 23 35.02 -24.97 0.92
N ALA A 24 35.72 -24.29 0.01
CA ALA A 24 36.95 -24.81 -0.62
C ALA A 24 38.08 -25.00 0.39
N ALA A 25 38.15 -24.17 1.43
CA ALA A 25 39.12 -24.31 2.53
C ALA A 25 38.82 -25.51 3.44
N GLN A 26 37.53 -25.90 3.58
CA GLN A 26 37.12 -26.98 4.49
C GLN A 26 36.96 -28.35 3.79
N SER A 27 36.66 -28.38 2.50
CA SER A 27 36.35 -29.62 1.78
C SER A 27 36.68 -29.52 0.31
N SER A 28 37.64 -30.35 -0.17
CA SER A 28 38.08 -30.38 -1.58
C SER A 28 37.18 -31.27 -2.47
N ASP A 29 36.18 -31.96 -1.90
CA ASP A 29 35.27 -32.87 -2.61
C ASP A 29 33.88 -32.29 -2.81
N ILE A 30 33.65 -30.99 -2.47
CA ILE A 30 32.41 -30.29 -2.64
C ILE A 30 32.58 -29.12 -3.60
N GLU A 31 31.71 -29.04 -4.61
CA GLU A 31 31.66 -27.95 -5.58
C GLU A 31 30.37 -27.12 -5.38
N LEU A 32 30.51 -25.80 -5.26
CA LEU A 32 29.39 -24.87 -5.12
C LEU A 32 28.96 -24.31 -6.48
N VAL A 33 27.71 -24.54 -6.84
CA VAL A 33 27.07 -24.01 -8.04
C VAL A 33 25.99 -23.00 -7.64
N ASN A 34 25.97 -21.84 -8.29
CA ASN A 34 24.95 -20.80 -8.02
C ASN A 34 23.85 -20.78 -9.08
N ALA A 35 22.61 -20.63 -8.64
CA ALA A 35 21.44 -20.34 -9.45
C ALA A 35 20.77 -19.06 -8.93
N PRO A 36 20.67 -17.97 -9.72
CA PRO A 36 20.13 -16.70 -9.23
C PRO A 36 18.60 -16.71 -9.03
N THR A 37 17.88 -17.77 -9.45
CA THR A 37 16.44 -17.92 -9.29
C THR A 37 16.04 -19.37 -9.04
N THR A 38 14.88 -19.59 -8.40
CA THR A 38 14.32 -20.92 -8.17
C THR A 38 13.99 -21.66 -9.47
N GLN A 39 13.58 -20.94 -10.52
CA GLN A 39 13.33 -21.51 -11.84
C GLN A 39 14.60 -22.08 -12.47
N ARG A 40 15.74 -21.36 -12.36
CA ARG A 40 17.02 -21.83 -12.87
C ARG A 40 17.55 -23.01 -12.05
N ALA A 41 17.35 -22.99 -10.74
CA ALA A 41 17.68 -24.13 -9.87
C ALA A 41 16.89 -25.38 -10.25
N SER A 42 15.59 -25.27 -10.53
CA SER A 42 14.77 -26.39 -11.01
C SER A 42 15.34 -27.02 -12.28
N GLY A 43 15.68 -26.22 -13.29
CA GLY A 43 16.27 -26.73 -14.53
C GLY A 43 17.64 -27.40 -14.33
N MET A 44 18.46 -26.92 -13.39
CA MET A 44 19.74 -27.55 -13.03
C MET A 44 19.55 -28.88 -12.29
N MET A 45 18.56 -28.98 -11.42
CA MET A 45 18.23 -30.20 -10.67
C MET A 45 17.65 -31.32 -11.55
N GLU A 46 17.05 -30.99 -12.69
CA GLU A 46 16.65 -31.99 -13.70
C GLU A 46 17.86 -32.69 -14.36
N LEU A 47 18.99 -32.00 -14.46
CA LEU A 47 20.21 -32.53 -15.04
C LEU A 47 21.07 -33.27 -14.00
N THR A 48 21.14 -32.73 -12.76
CA THR A 48 21.99 -33.31 -11.70
C THR A 48 21.41 -32.97 -10.35
N LEU A 49 21.18 -33.99 -9.52
CA LEU A 49 20.69 -33.80 -8.15
C LEU A 49 21.82 -33.30 -7.25
N PRO A 50 21.66 -32.17 -6.54
CA PRO A 50 22.66 -31.68 -5.60
C PRO A 50 22.68 -32.52 -4.31
N ALA A 51 23.84 -32.60 -3.67
CA ALA A 51 23.99 -33.21 -2.35
C ALA A 51 23.30 -32.37 -1.26
N VAL A 52 23.29 -31.04 -1.41
CA VAL A 52 22.58 -30.09 -0.54
C VAL A 52 22.05 -28.94 -1.42
N LEU A 53 20.87 -28.47 -1.10
CA LEU A 53 20.26 -27.27 -1.68
C LEU A 53 20.21 -26.17 -0.62
N VAL A 54 20.75 -25.00 -0.90
CA VAL A 54 20.65 -23.79 -0.07
C VAL A 54 19.78 -22.78 -0.80
N VAL A 55 18.76 -22.24 -0.15
CA VAL A 55 17.84 -21.27 -0.78
C VAL A 55 17.69 -20.05 0.13
N ASP A 56 17.87 -18.89 -0.45
CA ASP A 56 17.58 -17.63 0.22
C ASP A 56 16.06 -17.43 0.28
N ALA A 57 15.54 -17.25 1.50
CA ALA A 57 14.12 -17.08 1.74
C ALA A 57 13.63 -15.65 1.46
N ASP A 58 14.54 -14.70 1.26
CA ASP A 58 14.25 -13.29 1.09
C ASP A 58 14.46 -12.82 -0.37
N MET A 59 14.64 -13.74 -1.32
CA MET A 59 14.80 -13.41 -2.73
C MET A 59 13.56 -12.69 -3.30
N PRO A 60 13.74 -11.53 -3.98
CA PRO A 60 12.63 -10.80 -4.59
C PRO A 60 11.97 -11.62 -5.72
N GLY A 61 10.65 -11.78 -5.63
CA GLY A 61 9.86 -12.42 -6.70
C GLY A 61 9.82 -13.96 -6.68
N ASP A 62 10.61 -14.62 -5.83
CA ASP A 62 10.65 -16.08 -5.69
C ASP A 62 10.11 -16.50 -4.30
N ASP A 63 9.25 -17.52 -4.25
CA ASP A 63 8.79 -18.11 -2.97
C ASP A 63 9.63 -19.34 -2.62
N ALA A 64 10.67 -19.13 -1.82
CA ALA A 64 11.58 -20.17 -1.35
C ALA A 64 10.90 -21.29 -0.53
N TYR A 65 9.83 -20.96 0.20
CA TYR A 65 9.07 -21.95 0.98
C TYR A 65 8.24 -22.86 0.08
N SER A 66 7.50 -22.30 -0.88
CA SER A 66 6.77 -23.06 -1.89
C SER A 66 7.71 -23.89 -2.74
N PHE A 67 8.85 -23.35 -3.16
CA PHE A 67 9.88 -24.07 -3.87
C PHE A 67 10.42 -25.25 -3.06
N THR A 68 10.75 -25.05 -1.77
CA THR A 68 11.18 -26.12 -0.87
C THR A 68 10.13 -27.22 -0.73
N GLN A 69 8.86 -26.86 -0.61
CA GLN A 69 7.75 -27.80 -0.51
C GLN A 69 7.60 -28.62 -1.82
N GLN A 70 7.74 -27.98 -2.98
CA GLN A 70 7.75 -28.65 -4.28
C GLN A 70 8.88 -29.68 -4.39
N ILE A 71 10.12 -29.30 -4.01
CA ILE A 71 11.29 -30.20 -3.98
C ILE A 71 11.03 -31.40 -3.06
N LYS A 72 10.42 -31.18 -1.89
CA LYS A 72 10.13 -32.23 -0.91
C LYS A 72 8.95 -33.11 -1.26
N SER A 73 8.01 -32.64 -2.06
CA SER A 73 6.86 -33.42 -2.55
C SER A 73 7.19 -34.31 -3.74
N THR A 74 8.26 -34.01 -4.49
CA THR A 74 8.66 -34.77 -5.68
C THR A 74 9.54 -35.95 -5.30
N THR A 75 9.18 -37.17 -5.69
CA THR A 75 9.86 -38.41 -5.31
C THR A 75 11.35 -38.41 -5.61
N ALA A 76 11.75 -37.84 -6.75
CA ALA A 76 13.15 -37.78 -7.18
C ALA A 76 14.02 -36.86 -6.31
N THR A 77 13.47 -35.75 -5.81
CA THR A 77 14.20 -34.69 -5.09
C THR A 77 13.90 -34.66 -3.59
N SER A 78 12.93 -35.41 -3.10
CA SER A 78 12.50 -35.40 -1.69
C SER A 78 13.61 -35.70 -0.67
N ARG A 79 14.62 -36.46 -1.07
CA ARG A 79 15.77 -36.81 -0.23
C ARG A 79 16.87 -35.74 -0.19
N VAL A 80 16.86 -34.74 -1.08
CA VAL A 80 17.84 -33.66 -1.10
C VAL A 80 17.64 -32.80 0.15
N PRO A 81 18.65 -32.66 1.04
CA PRO A 81 18.56 -31.76 2.18
C PRO A 81 18.48 -30.30 1.71
N VAL A 82 17.54 -29.54 2.28
CA VAL A 82 17.32 -28.12 1.95
C VAL A 82 17.64 -27.27 3.17
N ILE A 83 18.52 -26.29 3.01
CA ILE A 83 18.81 -25.24 3.98
C ILE A 83 18.13 -23.97 3.49
N LEU A 84 17.25 -23.38 4.28
CA LEU A 84 16.76 -22.03 4.05
C LEU A 84 17.59 -21.03 4.84
N ILE A 85 17.95 -19.91 4.24
CA ILE A 85 18.61 -18.78 4.92
C ILE A 85 17.75 -17.54 4.81
N SER A 86 17.82 -16.63 5.79
CA SER A 86 17.03 -15.38 5.82
C SER A 86 17.75 -14.28 6.58
N LEU A 87 17.56 -13.03 6.19
CA LEU A 87 18.08 -11.84 6.86
C LEU A 87 17.47 -11.65 8.26
N ASP A 88 16.19 -12.02 8.44
CA ASP A 88 15.48 -11.88 9.71
C ASP A 88 14.82 -13.22 10.12
N PRO A 89 15.59 -14.17 10.65
CA PRO A 89 15.07 -15.46 11.08
C PRO A 89 14.26 -15.30 12.38
N ASN A 90 12.94 -15.27 12.25
CA ASN A 90 11.99 -15.24 13.37
C ASN A 90 11.27 -16.59 13.55
N GLU A 91 10.58 -16.78 14.68
CA GLU A 91 9.88 -18.04 14.99
C GLU A 91 8.83 -18.43 13.93
N SER A 92 8.12 -17.46 13.37
CA SER A 92 7.12 -17.67 12.32
C SER A 92 7.76 -18.20 11.04
N SER A 93 8.88 -17.60 10.61
CA SER A 93 9.65 -18.02 9.44
C SER A 93 10.30 -19.38 9.65
N ALA A 94 10.80 -19.66 10.85
CA ALA A 94 11.33 -20.98 11.20
C ALA A 94 10.25 -22.08 11.18
N LEU A 95 9.02 -21.74 11.62
CA LEU A 95 7.89 -22.67 11.53
C LEU A 95 7.50 -22.95 10.08
N LYS A 96 7.44 -21.93 9.23
CA LYS A 96 7.20 -22.08 7.77
C LYS A 96 8.26 -22.94 7.10
N ALA A 97 9.54 -22.72 7.44
CA ALA A 97 10.65 -23.52 6.92
C ALA A 97 10.50 -25.01 7.28
N ARG A 98 10.13 -25.31 8.53
CA ARG A 98 9.85 -26.70 8.98
C ARG A 98 8.65 -27.31 8.24
N GLN A 99 7.56 -26.56 8.08
CA GLN A 99 6.35 -27.00 7.35
C GLN A 99 6.65 -27.26 5.87
N ALA A 100 7.53 -26.47 5.24
CA ALA A 100 8.00 -26.68 3.89
C ALA A 100 8.95 -27.91 3.77
N GLY A 101 9.41 -28.49 4.88
CA GLY A 101 10.31 -29.65 4.91
C GLY A 101 11.80 -29.28 4.83
N ALA A 102 12.18 -28.06 5.17
CA ALA A 102 13.58 -27.67 5.25
C ALA A 102 14.34 -28.45 6.33
N SER A 103 15.57 -28.84 6.01
CA SER A 103 16.47 -29.58 6.92
C SER A 103 17.18 -28.66 7.92
N ALA A 104 17.29 -27.37 7.59
CA ALA A 104 17.78 -26.31 8.47
C ALA A 104 17.23 -24.94 8.05
N TYR A 105 17.20 -24.00 9.00
CA TYR A 105 16.87 -22.60 8.79
C TYR A 105 17.89 -21.74 9.53
N LEU A 106 18.63 -20.88 8.84
CA LEU A 106 19.78 -20.15 9.36
C LEU A 106 19.70 -18.66 9.00
N PRO A 107 20.30 -17.73 9.80
CA PRO A 107 20.44 -16.35 9.43
C PRO A 107 21.44 -16.17 8.27
N SER A 108 21.09 -15.40 7.24
CA SER A 108 22.01 -15.05 6.14
C SER A 108 23.09 -14.05 6.58
N ALA A 109 22.79 -13.17 7.55
CA ALA A 109 23.74 -12.23 8.17
C ALA A 109 24.63 -12.88 9.26
N GLY A 110 24.55 -14.19 9.46
CA GLY A 110 25.37 -14.93 10.42
C GLY A 110 26.81 -15.18 9.92
N PRO A 111 27.67 -15.77 10.80
CA PRO A 111 29.01 -16.17 10.36
C PRO A 111 28.93 -17.19 9.23
N VAL A 112 29.64 -16.92 8.10
CA VAL A 112 29.67 -17.81 6.92
C VAL A 112 30.06 -19.24 7.29
N ASP A 113 30.96 -19.41 8.25
CA ASP A 113 31.38 -20.71 8.74
C ASP A 113 30.24 -21.55 9.35
N SER A 114 29.21 -20.91 9.92
CA SER A 114 28.04 -21.62 10.44
C SER A 114 27.23 -22.29 9.32
N LEU A 115 27.04 -21.58 8.20
CA LEU A 115 26.37 -22.09 7.01
C LEU A 115 27.22 -23.20 6.36
N VAL A 116 28.52 -22.95 6.19
CA VAL A 116 29.46 -23.93 5.59
C VAL A 116 29.53 -25.22 6.42
N ASN A 117 29.66 -25.14 7.72
CA ASN A 117 29.63 -26.32 8.61
C ASN A 117 28.34 -27.13 8.45
N LYS A 118 27.19 -26.45 8.30
CA LYS A 118 25.91 -27.12 8.08
C LYS A 118 25.82 -27.79 6.71
N ILE A 119 26.34 -27.13 5.67
CA ILE A 119 26.45 -27.70 4.32
C ILE A 119 27.30 -28.97 4.34
N VAL A 120 28.49 -28.91 4.92
CA VAL A 120 29.42 -30.07 5.00
C VAL A 120 28.79 -31.22 5.78
N ALA A 121 28.13 -30.93 6.92
CA ALA A 121 27.46 -31.94 7.72
C ALA A 121 26.33 -32.66 6.97
N LEU A 122 25.55 -31.94 6.16
CA LEU A 122 24.45 -32.53 5.38
C LEU A 122 24.92 -33.20 4.08
N ALA A 123 26.05 -32.75 3.50
CA ALA A 123 26.63 -33.36 2.32
C ALA A 123 27.36 -34.68 2.60
N THR A 124 27.69 -34.99 3.86
CA THR A 124 28.46 -36.21 4.22
C THR A 124 27.50 -37.26 4.79
N PRO A 125 27.25 -38.41 4.11
CA PRO A 125 26.41 -39.46 4.61
C PRO A 125 27.14 -40.18 5.77
N GLY A 126 26.52 -40.18 6.97
CA GLY A 126 26.97 -40.97 8.12
C GLY A 126 27.41 -40.21 9.38
N ALA A 127 27.35 -38.90 9.44
CA ALA A 127 27.48 -38.15 10.68
C ALA A 127 26.16 -38.28 11.50
N PRO A 128 26.21 -38.69 12.80
CA PRO A 128 25.01 -38.76 13.62
C PRO A 128 24.46 -37.34 13.79
N VAL A 129 23.23 -37.14 13.36
CA VAL A 129 22.47 -35.93 13.66
C VAL A 129 22.28 -35.91 15.17
N ALA A 130 22.98 -35.05 15.88
CA ALA A 130 22.71 -34.80 17.29
C ALA A 130 21.25 -34.36 17.41
N PRO A 131 20.46 -34.98 18.31
CA PRO A 131 19.09 -34.56 18.53
C PRO A 131 19.08 -33.12 19.03
N ALA A 132 18.22 -32.28 18.42
CA ALA A 132 17.95 -30.94 18.91
C ALA A 132 17.58 -31.04 20.43
N PRO A 133 18.00 -30.07 21.26
CA PRO A 133 17.60 -30.06 22.66
C PRO A 133 16.07 -29.99 22.73
N SER A 134 15.48 -31.04 23.29
CA SER A 134 14.08 -31.09 23.62
C SER A 134 13.84 -30.11 24.77
N THR A 135 13.25 -28.99 24.50
CA THR A 135 12.59 -28.16 25.51
C THR A 135 11.31 -28.88 25.91
N GLU A 136 11.40 -29.64 26.96
CA GLU A 136 10.26 -30.17 27.71
C GLU A 136 9.42 -28.96 28.19
N PRO A 137 8.09 -28.95 28.00
CA PRO A 137 7.28 -27.87 28.53
C PRO A 137 7.36 -27.87 30.05
N PRO A 138 7.49 -26.73 30.72
CA PRO A 138 7.51 -26.68 32.18
C PRO A 138 6.19 -27.21 32.73
N ALA A 139 6.28 -28.06 33.74
CA ALA A 139 5.16 -28.63 34.48
C ALA A 139 4.23 -27.53 35.00
N PRO A 140 2.89 -27.76 35.06
CA PRO A 140 1.96 -26.77 35.53
C PRO A 140 2.24 -26.40 37.00
N ALA A 141 2.50 -25.12 37.24
CA ALA A 141 2.64 -24.55 38.57
C ALA A 141 1.33 -24.71 39.36
N ALA A 142 1.45 -25.16 40.60
CA ALA A 142 0.33 -25.29 41.53
C ALA A 142 -0.40 -23.94 41.74
N PRO A 143 -1.72 -23.95 42.05
CA PRO A 143 -2.49 -22.74 42.18
C PRO A 143 -2.05 -21.92 43.39
N VAL A 144 -1.60 -20.72 43.17
CA VAL A 144 -1.35 -19.72 44.21
C VAL A 144 -2.70 -19.16 44.66
N ALA A 145 -2.95 -19.21 45.96
CA ALA A 145 -4.17 -18.76 46.61
C ALA A 145 -4.49 -17.29 46.28
N ALA A 146 -5.76 -17.02 45.94
CA ALA A 146 -6.29 -15.69 45.68
C ALA A 146 -6.19 -14.82 46.93
N ALA A 147 -5.34 -13.79 46.89
CA ALA A 147 -5.37 -12.70 47.85
C ALA A 147 -6.47 -11.73 47.42
N ALA A 148 -7.43 -11.51 48.32
CA ALA A 148 -8.55 -10.62 48.13
C ALA A 148 -8.09 -9.16 47.97
N TYR A 149 -8.34 -8.56 46.82
CA TYR A 149 -8.22 -7.10 46.63
C TYR A 149 -9.46 -6.43 47.19
N GLY A 150 -9.24 -5.61 48.23
CA GLY A 150 -10.28 -4.77 48.83
C GLY A 150 -10.75 -3.70 47.84
N ALA A 151 -12.07 -3.45 47.89
CA ALA A 151 -12.72 -2.42 47.09
C ALA A 151 -12.18 -1.00 47.42
N PRO A 152 -11.99 -0.14 46.42
CA PRO A 152 -11.60 1.24 46.69
C PRO A 152 -12.78 2.05 47.26
N GLN A 153 -12.55 2.76 48.33
CA GLN A 153 -13.50 3.74 48.91
C GLN A 153 -13.54 5.00 48.03
N PRO A 154 -14.68 5.69 47.92
CA PRO A 154 -14.78 6.92 47.15
C PRO A 154 -14.14 8.09 47.90
N VAL A 155 -13.17 8.71 47.27
CA VAL A 155 -12.61 10.00 47.72
C VAL A 155 -13.47 11.11 47.15
N ALA A 156 -14.13 11.86 48.02
CA ALA A 156 -14.87 13.09 47.68
C ALA A 156 -13.85 14.17 47.26
N ALA A 157 -13.90 14.62 46.00
CA ALA A 157 -13.15 15.75 45.54
C ALA A 157 -13.95 17.02 45.71
N GLU A 158 -13.45 17.96 46.49
CA GLU A 158 -13.93 19.34 46.60
C GLU A 158 -13.75 20.05 45.24
N ILE A 159 -14.89 20.54 44.72
CA ILE A 159 -14.93 21.38 43.52
C ILE A 159 -14.61 22.81 43.92
N SER A 160 -13.38 23.24 43.73
CA SER A 160 -13.01 24.66 43.72
C SER A 160 -13.38 25.28 42.38
N ARG A 161 -14.33 26.22 42.41
CA ARG A 161 -14.68 27.08 41.26
C ARG A 161 -13.48 27.95 40.88
N ALA A 162 -12.80 27.66 39.78
CA ALA A 162 -11.92 28.62 39.09
C ALA A 162 -12.65 29.13 37.83
N THR A 163 -12.73 30.42 37.73
CA THR A 163 -13.37 31.24 36.71
C THR A 163 -12.78 30.99 35.34
N SER A 164 -13.66 30.91 34.34
CA SER A 164 -13.39 30.76 32.91
C SER A 164 -12.46 31.85 32.36
N ALA A 165 -11.24 31.47 32.00
CA ALA A 165 -10.46 32.13 30.96
C ALA A 165 -10.45 31.19 29.73
N GLY A 166 -10.92 31.69 28.57
CA GLY A 166 -10.96 30.94 27.33
C GLY A 166 -9.57 30.44 26.92
N PRO A 167 -9.50 29.35 26.14
CA PRO A 167 -8.22 28.80 25.72
C PRO A 167 -7.45 29.83 24.90
N ALA A 168 -6.22 30.13 25.32
CA ALA A 168 -5.26 30.89 24.52
C ALA A 168 -5.00 30.14 23.21
N PRO A 169 -4.86 30.82 22.07
CA PRO A 169 -4.53 30.18 20.82
C PRO A 169 -3.19 29.46 20.98
N SER A 170 -3.16 28.17 20.64
CA SER A 170 -1.96 27.36 20.60
C SER A 170 -0.91 28.05 19.74
N PRO A 171 0.38 28.07 20.14
CA PRO A 171 1.42 28.65 19.32
C PRO A 171 1.48 27.86 18.01
N GLN A 172 1.22 28.55 16.91
CA GLN A 172 1.47 28.02 15.59
C GLN A 172 2.96 27.64 15.52
N PRO A 173 3.34 26.48 14.96
CA PRO A 173 4.74 26.20 14.72
C PRO A 173 5.27 27.32 13.83
N VAL A 174 6.22 28.08 14.36
CA VAL A 174 7.01 29.03 13.59
C VAL A 174 7.78 28.17 12.59
N ILE A 175 7.31 28.10 11.35
CA ILE A 175 8.05 27.53 10.24
C ILE A 175 9.23 28.48 10.05
N THR A 176 10.36 28.15 10.67
CA THR A 176 11.63 28.80 10.35
C THR A 176 11.80 28.67 8.84
N SER A 177 11.98 29.80 8.17
CA SER A 177 12.29 29.86 6.76
C SER A 177 13.58 29.07 6.53
N GLU A 178 13.45 27.76 6.20
CA GLU A 178 14.60 27.01 5.72
C GLU A 178 15.08 27.68 4.44
N ALA A 179 16.36 28.03 4.48
CA ALA A 179 17.03 28.77 3.44
C ALA A 179 16.85 28.04 2.09
N ARG A 180 16.48 28.82 1.08
CA ARG A 180 16.49 28.45 -0.35
C ARG A 180 17.73 27.59 -0.62
N ARG A 181 17.56 26.38 -1.15
CA ARG A 181 18.69 25.56 -1.57
C ARG A 181 19.53 26.37 -2.55
N PRO A 182 20.85 26.56 -2.32
CA PRO A 182 21.66 27.41 -3.19
C PRO A 182 21.72 26.81 -4.60
N SER A 183 21.47 27.62 -5.62
CA SER A 183 21.77 27.24 -6.99
C SER A 183 23.26 26.95 -7.13
N PRO A 184 23.67 25.95 -7.94
CA PRO A 184 25.08 25.72 -8.21
C PRO A 184 25.73 27.02 -8.75
N PRO A 185 26.92 27.39 -8.30
CA PRO A 185 27.58 28.61 -8.76
C PRO A 185 27.87 28.52 -10.25
N GLY A 186 27.32 29.48 -11.04
CA GLY A 186 27.57 29.62 -12.48
C GLY A 186 26.46 29.10 -13.40
N SER A 187 25.27 28.75 -12.89
CA SER A 187 24.12 28.35 -13.70
C SER A 187 23.25 29.56 -14.06
N ASP A 188 23.02 29.79 -15.37
CA ASP A 188 21.99 30.72 -15.88
C ASP A 188 20.59 30.06 -15.91
N ALA A 189 20.46 28.79 -15.51
CA ALA A 189 19.20 28.07 -15.48
C ALA A 189 18.29 28.59 -14.36
N PRO A 190 16.98 28.74 -14.63
CA PRO A 190 16.04 29.14 -13.60
C PRO A 190 15.95 28.07 -12.50
N HIS A 191 15.82 28.52 -11.25
CA HIS A 191 15.64 27.58 -10.14
C HIS A 191 14.27 26.88 -10.23
N ILE A 192 14.21 25.57 -9.96
CA ILE A 192 12.95 24.79 -10.02
C ILE A 192 11.87 25.39 -9.12
N ASP A 193 12.22 25.84 -7.91
CA ASP A 193 11.26 26.46 -6.98
C ASP A 193 10.57 27.68 -7.60
N ASP A 194 11.31 28.49 -8.35
CA ASP A 194 10.75 29.68 -9.00
C ASP A 194 9.77 29.28 -10.11
N MET A 195 10.09 28.20 -10.83
CA MET A 195 9.21 27.64 -11.86
C MET A 195 7.94 27.01 -11.27
N LEU A 196 8.07 26.31 -10.17
CA LEU A 196 6.93 25.72 -9.46
C LEU A 196 6.02 26.79 -8.85
N ARG A 197 6.60 27.87 -8.28
CA ARG A 197 5.82 29.04 -7.81
C ARG A 197 5.08 29.71 -8.96
N LEU A 198 5.77 29.96 -10.08
CA LEU A 198 5.15 30.53 -11.28
C LEU A 198 4.02 29.64 -11.83
N MET A 199 4.20 28.31 -11.80
CA MET A 199 3.14 27.37 -12.18
C MET A 199 1.91 27.54 -11.29
N LEU A 200 2.09 27.62 -9.96
CA LEU A 200 0.98 27.83 -9.02
C LEU A 200 0.28 29.17 -9.21
N GLU A 201 1.04 30.25 -9.38
CA GLU A 201 0.52 31.61 -9.65
C GLU A 201 -0.35 31.65 -10.91
N ARG A 202 0.03 30.88 -11.94
CA ARG A 202 -0.73 30.76 -13.19
C ARG A 202 -1.89 29.77 -13.12
N GLY A 203 -2.10 29.10 -11.97
CA GLY A 203 -3.11 28.05 -11.82
C GLY A 203 -2.83 26.82 -12.70
N GLY A 204 -1.55 26.51 -12.90
CA GLY A 204 -1.07 25.33 -13.62
C GLY A 204 -1.17 24.07 -12.79
N SER A 205 -1.33 22.92 -13.44
CA SER A 205 -1.39 21.60 -12.81
C SER A 205 -0.06 20.85 -12.87
N ASP A 206 0.72 21.04 -13.94
CA ASP A 206 1.97 20.34 -14.17
C ASP A 206 3.03 21.29 -14.73
N LEU A 207 4.29 21.14 -14.30
CA LEU A 207 5.48 21.77 -14.86
C LEU A 207 6.29 20.70 -15.60
N HIS A 208 6.68 21.00 -16.82
CA HIS A 208 7.49 20.14 -17.68
C HIS A 208 8.85 20.78 -17.95
N ILE A 209 9.91 20.04 -17.70
CA ILE A 209 11.30 20.42 -17.97
C ILE A 209 11.86 19.46 -19.01
N ALA A 210 12.21 20.00 -20.18
CA ALA A 210 12.75 19.21 -21.28
C ALA A 210 13.80 20.00 -22.06
N VAL A 211 14.80 19.31 -22.60
CA VAL A 211 15.83 19.90 -23.44
C VAL A 211 15.25 20.41 -24.76
N GLY A 212 15.74 21.55 -25.23
CA GLY A 212 15.37 22.16 -26.53
C GLY A 212 14.05 22.92 -26.49
N SER A 213 13.41 23.06 -25.34
CA SER A 213 12.18 23.82 -25.14
C SER A 213 12.28 24.67 -23.87
N PRO A 214 11.60 25.83 -23.81
CA PRO A 214 11.38 26.53 -22.55
C PRO A 214 10.63 25.63 -21.58
N PRO A 215 10.73 25.84 -20.25
CA PRO A 215 9.85 25.19 -19.27
C PRO A 215 8.38 25.30 -19.69
N GLY A 216 7.64 24.20 -19.63
CA GLY A 216 6.24 24.15 -20.04
C GLY A 216 5.31 24.05 -18.84
N ILE A 217 4.24 24.83 -18.78
CA ILE A 217 3.21 24.75 -17.74
C ILE A 217 1.91 24.24 -18.35
N ARG A 218 1.32 23.20 -17.76
CA ARG A 218 0.00 22.71 -18.16
C ARG A 218 -1.08 23.53 -17.47
N GLN A 219 -1.87 24.24 -18.26
CA GLN A 219 -3.01 25.03 -17.80
C GLN A 219 -4.28 24.56 -18.51
N ARG A 220 -5.35 24.26 -17.78
CA ARG A 220 -6.64 23.81 -18.34
C ARG A 220 -6.49 22.71 -19.40
N GLY A 221 -5.56 21.78 -19.19
CA GLY A 221 -5.26 20.68 -20.10
C GLY A 221 -4.30 20.98 -21.25
N GLN A 222 -3.98 22.25 -21.53
CA GLN A 222 -3.02 22.67 -22.56
C GLN A 222 -1.63 22.87 -21.96
N LEU A 223 -0.60 22.35 -22.63
CA LEU A 223 0.80 22.56 -22.25
C LEU A 223 1.32 23.82 -23.00
N LEU A 224 1.63 24.86 -22.24
CA LEU A 224 2.06 26.15 -22.75
C LEU A 224 3.51 26.43 -22.30
N PRO A 225 4.39 26.89 -23.20
CA PRO A 225 5.74 27.31 -22.83
C PRO A 225 5.69 28.56 -21.93
N VAL A 226 6.64 28.65 -21.00
CA VAL A 226 6.79 29.88 -20.21
C VAL A 226 7.37 30.97 -21.09
N GLU A 227 6.64 32.06 -21.23
CA GLU A 227 7.02 33.20 -22.07
C GLU A 227 8.33 33.85 -21.58
N ASN A 228 9.10 34.39 -22.52
CA ASN A 228 10.39 35.06 -22.28
C ASN A 228 11.49 34.17 -21.67
N MET A 229 11.32 32.85 -21.69
CA MET A 229 12.36 31.91 -21.32
C MET A 229 13.03 31.29 -22.53
N LYS A 230 14.33 31.09 -22.46
CA LYS A 230 15.11 30.41 -23.50
C LYS A 230 14.86 28.89 -23.44
N PRO A 231 14.98 28.20 -24.59
CA PRO A 231 15.05 26.73 -24.59
C PRO A 231 16.17 26.23 -23.67
N LEU A 232 15.87 25.22 -22.85
CA LEU A 232 16.82 24.63 -21.93
C LEU A 232 17.86 23.80 -22.68
N SER A 233 19.12 23.96 -22.30
CA SER A 233 20.20 23.10 -22.78
C SER A 233 20.26 21.77 -21.99
N PRO A 234 20.98 20.73 -22.49
CA PRO A 234 21.20 19.51 -21.71
C PRO A 234 21.85 19.76 -20.34
N ARG A 235 22.73 20.76 -20.26
CA ARG A 235 23.37 21.16 -19.00
C ARG A 235 22.38 21.79 -18.03
N ASP A 236 21.49 22.67 -18.53
CA ASP A 236 20.47 23.32 -17.68
C ASP A 236 19.55 22.27 -17.05
N THR A 237 19.02 21.33 -17.85
CA THR A 237 18.15 20.27 -17.34
C THR A 237 18.87 19.35 -16.36
N GLN A 238 20.12 19.02 -16.61
CA GLN A 238 20.94 18.21 -15.70
C GLN A 238 21.17 18.93 -14.36
N GLU A 239 21.56 20.19 -14.38
CA GLU A 239 21.78 21.00 -13.16
C GLU A 239 20.48 21.15 -12.36
N MET A 240 19.36 21.42 -13.04
CA MET A 240 18.03 21.53 -12.42
C MET A 240 17.59 20.23 -11.76
N VAL A 241 17.73 19.09 -12.43
CA VAL A 241 17.30 17.77 -11.92
C VAL A 241 18.20 17.30 -10.82
N LEU A 242 19.53 17.28 -11.01
CA LEU A 242 20.47 16.79 -9.98
C LEU A 242 20.48 17.66 -8.73
N GLY A 243 20.16 18.96 -8.85
CA GLY A 243 20.01 19.86 -7.69
C GLY A 243 18.84 19.53 -6.77
N LEU A 244 17.86 18.76 -7.23
CA LEU A 244 16.69 18.34 -6.45
C LEU A 244 16.94 17.05 -5.66
N LEU A 245 17.78 16.16 -6.22
CA LEU A 245 17.93 14.80 -5.71
C LEU A 245 18.87 14.76 -4.49
N SER A 246 18.49 13.97 -3.49
CA SER A 246 19.41 13.55 -2.44
C SER A 246 20.49 12.62 -3.01
N GLU A 247 21.55 12.36 -2.25
CA GLU A 247 22.61 11.42 -2.66
C GLU A 247 22.05 10.01 -2.95
N GLU A 248 21.10 9.54 -2.16
CA GLU A 248 20.46 8.25 -2.33
C GLU A 248 19.56 8.23 -3.57
N GLN A 249 18.72 9.26 -3.75
CA GLN A 249 17.88 9.42 -4.92
C GLN A 249 18.71 9.53 -6.21
N ARG A 250 19.88 10.19 -6.14
CA ARG A 250 20.80 10.29 -7.27
C ARG A 250 21.35 8.91 -7.68
N ARG A 251 21.79 8.09 -6.72
CA ARG A 251 22.27 6.73 -6.99
C ARG A 251 21.19 5.85 -7.62
N ARG A 252 19.97 5.94 -7.11
CA ARG A 252 18.83 5.24 -7.69
C ARG A 252 18.56 5.69 -9.12
N PHE A 253 18.52 7.00 -9.35
CA PHE A 253 18.31 7.56 -10.68
C PHE A 253 19.41 7.16 -11.70
N GLU A 254 20.66 7.10 -11.27
CA GLU A 254 21.79 6.64 -12.11
C GLU A 254 21.65 5.17 -12.51
N THR A 255 21.02 4.35 -11.68
CA THR A 255 20.78 2.92 -11.92
C THR A 255 19.51 2.65 -12.71
N GLU A 256 18.40 3.30 -12.32
CA GLU A 256 17.07 3.04 -12.85
C GLU A 256 16.72 3.92 -14.07
N LEU A 257 17.45 5.03 -14.29
CA LEU A 257 17.27 6.05 -15.34
C LEU A 257 15.95 6.82 -15.26
N GLU A 258 15.15 6.55 -14.25
CA GLU A 258 13.92 7.25 -13.90
C GLU A 258 13.70 7.21 -12.39
N LEU A 259 13.01 8.20 -11.83
CA LEU A 259 12.72 8.24 -10.41
C LEU A 259 11.45 9.06 -10.13
N ASP A 260 10.51 8.47 -9.40
CA ASP A 260 9.37 9.15 -8.78
C ASP A 260 9.71 9.52 -7.34
N PHE A 261 9.39 10.75 -6.93
CA PHE A 261 9.55 11.20 -5.55
C PHE A 261 8.65 12.39 -5.24
N ALA A 262 8.45 12.66 -3.95
CA ALA A 262 7.75 13.85 -3.51
C ALA A 262 8.71 15.03 -3.31
N TYR A 263 8.37 16.19 -3.86
CA TYR A 263 9.12 17.43 -3.69
C TYR A 263 8.26 18.47 -2.98
N SER A 264 8.78 19.09 -1.93
CA SER A 264 8.05 20.07 -1.13
C SER A 264 8.75 21.41 -1.11
N ILE A 265 8.02 22.48 -1.34
CA ILE A 265 8.45 23.85 -1.08
C ILE A 265 7.77 24.28 0.22
N PRO A 266 8.52 24.45 1.34
CA PRO A 266 7.95 24.80 2.64
C PRO A 266 7.06 26.04 2.56
N GLY A 267 5.86 25.96 3.14
CA GLY A 267 4.88 27.06 3.14
C GLY A 267 4.19 27.35 1.80
N VAL A 268 4.51 26.62 0.73
CA VAL A 268 3.95 26.84 -0.62
C VAL A 268 3.10 25.65 -1.09
N SER A 269 3.73 24.52 -1.40
CA SER A 269 3.02 23.33 -1.86
C SER A 269 3.91 22.09 -1.85
N ARG A 270 3.30 20.91 -2.02
CA ARG A 270 3.97 19.64 -2.30
C ARG A 270 3.69 19.25 -3.76
N PHE A 271 4.67 18.60 -4.38
CA PHE A 271 4.61 18.18 -5.78
C PHE A 271 5.02 16.72 -5.90
N ARG A 272 4.36 15.98 -6.76
CA ARG A 272 4.87 14.71 -7.25
C ARG A 272 5.83 15.02 -8.38
N ALA A 273 7.08 14.62 -8.23
CA ALA A 273 8.14 14.77 -9.21
C ALA A 273 8.44 13.43 -9.88
N ASN A 274 8.54 13.41 -11.19
CA ASN A 274 9.11 12.31 -11.95
C ASN A 274 10.28 12.87 -12.77
N VAL A 275 11.47 12.31 -12.56
CA VAL A 275 12.68 12.62 -13.33
C VAL A 275 13.06 11.42 -14.17
N PHE A 276 13.53 11.65 -15.39
CA PHE A 276 13.80 10.58 -16.35
C PHE A 276 14.90 10.95 -17.33
N GLN A 277 15.56 9.92 -17.89
CA GLN A 277 16.50 10.06 -19.01
C GLN A 277 15.77 10.00 -20.35
N GLN A 278 16.14 10.90 -21.26
CA GLN A 278 15.69 10.88 -22.66
C GLN A 278 16.82 11.33 -23.60
N ARG A 279 17.14 10.55 -24.63
CA ARG A 279 18.16 10.89 -25.65
C ARG A 279 19.46 11.44 -25.05
N ASN A 280 19.98 10.75 -24.05
CA ASN A 280 21.16 11.15 -23.27
C ASN A 280 21.04 12.50 -22.54
N SER A 281 19.84 12.93 -22.22
CA SER A 281 19.57 14.16 -21.48
C SER A 281 18.50 13.91 -20.42
N MET A 282 18.50 14.74 -19.39
CA MET A 282 17.52 14.62 -18.29
C MET A 282 16.27 15.43 -18.59
N GLY A 283 15.12 14.91 -18.17
CA GLY A 283 13.85 15.62 -18.14
C GLY A 283 13.17 15.44 -16.79
N ALA A 284 12.20 16.32 -16.51
CA ALA A 284 11.40 16.23 -15.29
C ALA A 284 9.97 16.70 -15.52
N VAL A 285 9.04 16.10 -14.79
CA VAL A 285 7.65 16.54 -14.71
C VAL A 285 7.25 16.66 -13.25
N PHE A 286 6.65 17.80 -12.90
CA PHE A 286 6.14 18.04 -11.55
C PHE A 286 4.64 18.25 -11.62
N ARG A 287 3.90 17.53 -10.79
CA ARG A 287 2.46 17.70 -10.61
C ARG A 287 2.16 18.27 -9.24
N VAL A 288 1.36 19.35 -9.19
CA VAL A 288 0.96 19.92 -7.91
C VAL A 288 0.05 18.95 -7.14
N ILE A 289 0.34 18.78 -5.85
CA ILE A 289 -0.55 18.09 -4.91
C ILE A 289 -1.46 19.16 -4.28
N PRO A 290 -2.79 19.08 -4.45
CA PRO A 290 -3.72 20.08 -3.93
C PRO A 290 -3.62 20.19 -2.39
N ILE A 291 -3.57 21.42 -1.88
CA ILE A 291 -3.62 21.70 -0.44
C ILE A 291 -5.08 21.80 0.03
N LYS A 292 -5.97 22.33 -0.84
CA LYS A 292 -7.39 22.43 -0.51
C LYS A 292 -8.06 21.08 -0.78
N ILE A 293 -8.56 20.47 0.29
CA ILE A 293 -9.40 19.28 0.23
C ILE A 293 -10.83 19.74 0.08
N PRO A 294 -11.57 19.31 -0.97
CA PRO A 294 -12.98 19.65 -1.09
C PRO A 294 -13.80 18.93 -0.03
N THR A 295 -14.83 19.59 0.51
CA THR A 295 -15.74 18.98 1.48
C THR A 295 -16.66 17.94 0.82
N LEU A 296 -17.30 17.08 1.64
CA LEU A 296 -18.28 16.10 1.16
C LEU A 296 -19.45 16.79 0.42
N GLU A 297 -19.85 17.98 0.88
CA GLU A 297 -20.90 18.83 0.28
C GLU A 297 -20.42 19.45 -1.05
N GLU A 298 -19.20 20.01 -1.11
CA GLU A 298 -18.63 20.56 -2.35
C GLU A 298 -18.55 19.49 -3.45
N LEU A 299 -18.27 18.23 -3.08
CA LEU A 299 -18.26 17.10 -4.00
C LEU A 299 -19.67 16.58 -4.35
N ASN A 300 -20.72 17.11 -3.73
CA ASN A 300 -22.10 16.61 -3.84
C ASN A 300 -22.22 15.11 -3.51
N LEU A 301 -21.48 14.63 -2.52
CA LEU A 301 -21.55 13.24 -2.09
C LEU A 301 -22.86 12.95 -1.34
N PRO A 302 -23.42 11.74 -1.48
CA PRO A 302 -24.59 11.32 -0.71
C PRO A 302 -24.31 11.38 0.79
N LYS A 303 -25.32 11.74 1.60
CA LYS A 303 -25.22 11.85 3.07
C LYS A 303 -24.70 10.56 3.75
N VAL A 304 -24.89 9.43 3.13
CA VAL A 304 -24.38 8.14 3.62
C VAL A 304 -22.85 8.14 3.71
N CYS A 305 -22.14 8.92 2.89
CA CYS A 305 -20.68 9.05 2.98
C CYS A 305 -20.27 9.69 4.31
N THR A 306 -20.99 10.73 4.76
CA THR A 306 -20.82 11.33 6.09
C THR A 306 -21.09 10.30 7.18
N HIS A 307 -22.23 9.58 7.09
CA HIS A 307 -22.56 8.55 8.07
C HIS A 307 -21.51 7.43 8.17
N LEU A 308 -20.93 7.01 7.03
CA LEU A 308 -19.85 6.02 7.03
C LEU A 308 -18.54 6.58 7.62
N ALA A 309 -18.22 7.86 7.38
CA ALA A 309 -17.07 8.53 7.99
C ALA A 309 -17.21 8.68 9.52
N GLU A 310 -18.44 8.76 10.02
CA GLU A 310 -18.72 8.89 11.46
C GLU A 310 -18.81 7.55 12.21
N ARG A 311 -18.67 6.41 11.52
CA ARG A 311 -18.68 5.11 12.18
C ARG A 311 -17.54 5.01 13.19
N PRO A 312 -17.75 4.39 14.35
CA PRO A 312 -16.70 4.24 15.36
C PRO A 312 -15.64 3.22 14.95
N ARG A 313 -15.99 2.25 14.12
CA ARG A 313 -15.14 1.15 13.65
C ARG A 313 -15.75 0.48 12.43
N GLY A 314 -14.98 -0.37 11.79
CA GLY A 314 -15.41 -1.18 10.65
C GLY A 314 -14.66 -0.83 9.38
N LEU A 315 -14.98 -1.52 8.30
CA LEU A 315 -14.32 -1.39 7.00
C LEU A 315 -15.24 -0.64 6.02
N VAL A 316 -14.77 0.46 5.47
CA VAL A 316 -15.41 1.22 4.40
C VAL A 316 -14.54 1.16 3.17
N LEU A 317 -15.10 0.71 2.06
CA LEU A 317 -14.37 0.56 0.80
C LEU A 317 -14.87 1.58 -0.23
N VAL A 318 -13.96 2.37 -0.80
CA VAL A 318 -14.24 3.26 -1.92
C VAL A 318 -13.63 2.65 -3.17
N THR A 319 -14.46 2.29 -4.15
CA THR A 319 -14.03 1.52 -5.30
C THR A 319 -14.37 2.20 -6.62
N GLY A 320 -13.81 1.71 -7.71
CA GLY A 320 -14.00 2.24 -9.06
C GLY A 320 -12.70 2.28 -9.87
N PRO A 321 -12.79 2.51 -11.19
CA PRO A 321 -11.62 2.55 -12.07
C PRO A 321 -10.66 3.70 -11.71
N THR A 322 -9.45 3.66 -12.25
CA THR A 322 -8.49 4.76 -12.11
C THR A 322 -9.11 6.07 -12.63
N GLY A 323 -8.94 7.14 -11.87
CA GLY A 323 -9.51 8.45 -12.21
C GLY A 323 -11.01 8.61 -11.89
N SER A 324 -11.63 7.66 -11.16
CA SER A 324 -13.04 7.78 -10.70
C SER A 324 -13.21 8.70 -9.48
N GLY A 325 -12.13 9.25 -8.91
CA GLY A 325 -12.17 10.19 -7.78
C GLY A 325 -12.10 9.52 -6.40
N LYS A 326 -11.64 8.27 -6.29
CA LYS A 326 -11.54 7.52 -5.01
C LYS A 326 -10.74 8.28 -3.95
N SER A 327 -9.52 8.71 -4.29
CA SER A 327 -8.64 9.44 -3.37
C SER A 327 -9.26 10.77 -2.93
N THR A 328 -9.97 11.47 -3.83
CA THR A 328 -10.68 12.71 -3.49
C THR A 328 -11.80 12.45 -2.49
N THR A 329 -12.58 11.38 -2.69
CA THR A 329 -13.66 10.99 -1.76
C THR A 329 -13.09 10.58 -0.41
N LEU A 330 -12.03 9.76 -0.37
CA LEU A 330 -11.37 9.38 0.89
C LEU A 330 -10.77 10.59 1.61
N ALA A 331 -10.09 11.48 0.88
CA ALA A 331 -9.54 12.70 1.47
C ALA A 331 -10.65 13.57 2.10
N ALA A 332 -11.79 13.72 1.41
CA ALA A 332 -12.94 14.44 1.95
C ALA A 332 -13.55 13.77 3.20
N MET A 333 -13.62 12.42 3.24
CA MET A 333 -14.08 11.68 4.42
C MET A 333 -13.10 11.82 5.58
N VAL A 334 -11.78 11.69 5.32
CA VAL A 334 -10.74 11.90 6.34
C VAL A 334 -10.75 13.34 6.86
N ASP A 335 -10.91 14.33 5.98
CA ASP A 335 -10.96 15.74 6.38
C ASP A 335 -12.21 16.06 7.21
N HIS A 336 -13.36 15.46 6.88
CA HIS A 336 -14.58 15.55 7.69
C HIS A 336 -14.37 14.99 9.11
N ILE A 337 -13.72 13.82 9.24
CA ILE A 337 -13.39 13.25 10.55
C ILE A 337 -12.42 14.18 11.30
N ASN A 338 -11.38 14.66 10.63
CA ASN A 338 -10.38 15.56 11.18
C ASN A 338 -10.97 16.89 11.68
N GLU A 339 -12.07 17.36 11.07
CA GLU A 339 -12.73 18.61 11.44
C GLU A 339 -13.74 18.44 12.57
N THR A 340 -14.35 17.25 12.70
CA THR A 340 -15.50 17.03 13.59
C THR A 340 -15.18 16.18 14.82
N ARG A 341 -14.04 15.46 14.84
CA ARG A 341 -13.70 14.50 15.90
C ARG A 341 -12.26 14.66 16.37
N SER A 342 -12.02 14.39 17.67
CA SER A 342 -10.68 14.41 18.26
C SER A 342 -10.12 12.99 18.29
N LEU A 343 -9.49 12.57 17.19
CA LEU A 343 -9.01 11.21 16.94
C LEU A 343 -7.58 11.21 16.41
N HIS A 344 -6.94 10.03 16.43
CA HIS A 344 -5.68 9.80 15.74
C HIS A 344 -5.94 9.12 14.39
N ILE A 345 -5.63 9.82 13.31
CA ILE A 345 -5.84 9.35 11.94
C ILE A 345 -4.47 9.01 11.32
N MET A 346 -4.32 7.77 10.87
CA MET A 346 -3.12 7.31 10.17
C MET A 346 -3.45 7.03 8.72
N THR A 347 -2.70 7.61 7.78
CA THR A 347 -2.84 7.28 6.36
C THR A 347 -1.58 6.57 5.84
N MET A 348 -1.79 5.67 4.90
CA MET A 348 -0.74 5.00 4.13
C MET A 348 -1.08 5.14 2.66
N GLU A 349 -0.22 5.78 1.88
CA GLU A 349 -0.51 6.25 0.52
C GLU A 349 0.66 5.99 -0.43
N ASP A 350 0.37 5.86 -1.73
CA ASP A 350 1.38 5.63 -2.76
C ASP A 350 1.01 6.36 -4.07
N PRO A 351 1.43 7.63 -4.22
CA PRO A 351 1.91 8.56 -3.19
C PRO A 351 0.78 9.28 -2.44
N ILE A 352 1.13 10.21 -1.52
CA ILE A 352 0.17 11.11 -0.87
C ILE A 352 -0.43 12.05 -1.92
N GLU A 353 -1.77 12.00 -2.09
CA GLU A 353 -2.50 12.84 -3.07
C GLU A 353 -3.08 14.14 -2.48
N PHE A 354 -3.32 14.19 -1.17
CA PHE A 354 -3.83 15.37 -0.46
C PHE A 354 -3.11 15.54 0.87
N MET A 355 -2.73 16.78 1.20
CA MET A 355 -2.09 17.09 2.47
C MET A 355 -3.12 17.50 3.52
N HIS A 356 -3.26 16.70 4.56
CA HIS A 356 -4.09 17.02 5.72
C HIS A 356 -3.31 17.84 6.74
N ARG A 357 -3.94 18.90 7.26
CA ARG A 357 -3.45 19.63 8.44
C ARG A 357 -4.18 19.11 9.67
N ASN A 358 -3.52 19.03 10.80
CA ASN A 358 -4.21 18.74 12.06
C ASN A 358 -5.27 19.82 12.35
N LYS A 359 -6.51 19.40 12.58
CA LYS A 359 -7.64 20.25 13.00
C LYS A 359 -8.06 19.84 14.40
N MET A 360 -9.15 19.10 14.56
CA MET A 360 -9.52 18.48 15.84
C MET A 360 -8.77 17.16 16.06
N SER A 361 -8.45 16.45 15.00
CA SER A 361 -7.68 15.19 15.04
C SER A 361 -6.19 15.41 14.81
N TYR A 362 -5.38 14.43 15.21
CA TYR A 362 -3.98 14.29 14.78
C TYR A 362 -3.95 13.43 13.52
N VAL A 363 -3.39 13.94 12.43
CA VAL A 363 -3.27 13.23 11.16
C VAL A 363 -1.79 12.98 10.84
N ASN A 364 -1.42 11.71 10.79
CA ASN A 364 -0.09 11.25 10.38
C ASN A 364 -0.21 10.54 9.03
N GLN A 365 0.39 11.12 7.99
CA GLN A 365 0.40 10.57 6.64
C GLN A 365 1.75 9.92 6.35
N ARG A 366 1.72 8.70 5.80
CA ARG A 366 2.93 7.94 5.47
C ARG A 366 2.89 7.54 3.99
N GLU A 367 3.93 7.89 3.27
CA GLU A 367 4.12 7.56 1.86
C GLU A 367 4.93 6.27 1.70
N VAL A 368 4.46 5.36 0.85
CA VAL A 368 5.21 4.15 0.50
C VAL A 368 6.43 4.54 -0.34
N GLY A 369 7.58 3.97 0.00
CA GLY A 369 8.85 4.29 -0.65
C GLY A 369 9.66 5.40 0.04
N GLU A 370 8.98 6.31 0.78
CA GLU A 370 9.62 7.39 1.54
C GLU A 370 9.55 7.15 3.06
N ASP A 371 8.35 6.95 3.60
CA ASP A 371 8.10 6.83 5.04
C ASP A 371 7.91 5.38 5.49
N THR A 372 7.65 4.48 4.56
CA THR A 372 7.44 3.05 4.79
C THR A 372 7.76 2.23 3.54
N HIS A 373 8.15 0.98 3.72
CA HIS A 373 8.53 0.11 2.60
C HIS A 373 7.34 -0.45 1.82
N SER A 374 6.18 -0.66 2.45
CA SER A 374 4.98 -1.20 1.80
C SER A 374 3.73 -0.93 2.62
N PHE A 375 2.55 -1.04 2.00
CA PHE A 375 1.25 -0.98 2.69
C PHE A 375 1.16 -2.04 3.79
N ALA A 376 1.52 -3.28 3.49
CA ALA A 376 1.46 -4.39 4.45
C ALA A 376 2.36 -4.15 5.67
N SER A 377 3.62 -3.71 5.45
CA SER A 377 4.56 -3.38 6.53
C SER A 377 4.05 -2.23 7.41
N ALA A 378 3.51 -1.18 6.78
CA ALA A 378 2.95 -0.03 7.50
C ALA A 378 1.74 -0.46 8.35
N LEU A 379 0.80 -1.20 7.76
CA LEU A 379 -0.46 -1.60 8.38
C LEU A 379 -0.25 -2.55 9.57
N LYS A 380 0.72 -3.46 9.50
CA LYS A 380 1.12 -4.30 10.66
C LYS A 380 1.62 -3.50 11.85
N ARG A 381 2.29 -2.39 11.59
CA ARG A 381 2.91 -1.56 12.64
C ARG A 381 1.98 -0.48 13.16
N VAL A 382 1.07 0.01 12.32
CA VAL A 382 0.13 1.08 12.68
C VAL A 382 -0.75 0.72 13.87
N LEU A 383 -1.15 -0.55 14.02
CA LEU A 383 -1.94 -1.05 15.16
C LEU A 383 -1.27 -0.86 16.53
N ARG A 384 0.05 -0.54 16.57
CA ARG A 384 0.80 -0.22 17.77
C ARG A 384 1.06 1.28 17.93
N GLN A 385 0.47 2.11 17.07
CA GLN A 385 0.65 3.55 17.04
C GLN A 385 -0.60 4.29 17.53
N ASP A 386 -1.49 3.59 18.24
CA ASP A 386 -2.73 4.10 18.83
C ASP A 386 -3.65 4.83 17.80
N PRO A 387 -3.95 4.23 16.65
CA PRO A 387 -4.83 4.84 15.67
C PRO A 387 -6.29 4.58 16.03
N ASP A 388 -7.16 5.57 15.81
CA ASP A 388 -8.62 5.40 15.79
C ASP A 388 -9.11 5.14 14.36
N VAL A 389 -8.51 5.84 13.39
CA VAL A 389 -8.86 5.78 11.97
C VAL A 389 -7.61 5.45 11.14
N ILE A 390 -7.76 4.49 10.26
CA ILE A 390 -6.70 4.03 9.35
C ILE A 390 -7.17 4.21 7.92
N MET A 391 -6.44 4.95 7.09
CA MET A 391 -6.70 5.07 5.66
C MET A 391 -5.61 4.33 4.88
N VAL A 392 -6.03 3.42 4.00
CA VAL A 392 -5.15 2.65 3.11
C VAL A 392 -5.42 3.09 1.68
N GLY A 393 -4.44 3.71 1.06
CA GLY A 393 -4.57 4.26 -0.29
C GLY A 393 -5.05 3.24 -1.31
N GLU A 394 -4.52 2.02 -1.27
CA GLU A 394 -4.97 0.92 -2.12
C GLU A 394 -4.65 -0.46 -1.52
N MET A 395 -5.58 -1.41 -1.64
CA MET A 395 -5.40 -2.80 -1.23
C MET A 395 -5.24 -3.70 -2.46
N ARG A 396 -4.02 -4.12 -2.77
CA ARG A 396 -3.71 -4.95 -3.95
C ARG A 396 -3.41 -6.40 -3.61
N ASP A 397 -2.83 -6.65 -2.46
CA ASP A 397 -2.28 -7.92 -2.05
C ASP A 397 -2.99 -8.53 -0.84
N LEU A 398 -2.83 -9.83 -0.65
CA LEU A 398 -3.45 -10.62 0.42
C LEU A 398 -3.09 -10.07 1.80
N GLU A 399 -1.84 -9.69 2.02
CA GLU A 399 -1.34 -9.29 3.32
C GLU A 399 -1.94 -7.95 3.76
N THR A 400 -2.03 -6.98 2.83
CA THR A 400 -2.68 -5.69 3.05
C THR A 400 -4.17 -5.87 3.34
N ILE A 401 -4.88 -6.70 2.55
CA ILE A 401 -6.32 -6.97 2.74
C ILE A 401 -6.57 -7.65 4.08
N SER A 402 -5.79 -8.69 4.43
CA SER A 402 -5.91 -9.40 5.70
C SER A 402 -5.71 -8.49 6.90
N SER A 403 -4.69 -7.63 6.83
CA SER A 403 -4.39 -6.67 7.89
C SER A 403 -5.47 -5.60 8.04
N ALA A 404 -6.05 -5.11 6.93
CA ALA A 404 -7.16 -4.15 6.93
C ALA A 404 -8.43 -4.73 7.57
N ILE A 405 -8.80 -5.97 7.22
CA ILE A 405 -9.94 -6.67 7.83
C ILE A 405 -9.71 -6.87 9.32
N THR A 406 -8.51 -7.30 9.72
CA THR A 406 -8.15 -7.48 11.13
C THR A 406 -8.23 -6.18 11.92
N ALA A 407 -7.72 -5.07 11.36
CA ALA A 407 -7.81 -3.75 11.98
C ALA A 407 -9.27 -3.32 12.19
N ALA A 408 -10.12 -3.51 11.19
CA ALA A 408 -11.55 -3.19 11.26
C ALA A 408 -12.30 -4.07 12.30
N GLU A 409 -11.95 -5.36 12.39
CA GLU A 409 -12.53 -6.29 13.36
C GLU A 409 -12.09 -5.96 14.80
N THR A 410 -10.86 -5.50 14.98
CA THR A 410 -10.28 -5.17 16.30
C THR A 410 -10.65 -3.78 16.83
N GLY A 411 -11.48 -3.02 16.13
CA GLY A 411 -12.09 -1.81 16.68
C GLY A 411 -11.75 -0.50 15.98
N HIS A 412 -10.97 -0.51 14.91
CA HIS A 412 -10.56 0.68 14.16
C HIS A 412 -11.54 0.98 13.01
N LEU A 413 -11.71 2.24 12.65
CA LEU A 413 -12.35 2.61 11.39
C LEU A 413 -11.30 2.53 10.26
N VAL A 414 -11.50 1.62 9.32
CA VAL A 414 -10.60 1.44 8.19
C VAL A 414 -11.27 1.94 6.92
N LEU A 415 -10.65 2.91 6.26
CA LEU A 415 -11.05 3.47 4.97
C LEU A 415 -10.05 2.98 3.92
N ALA A 416 -10.48 2.32 2.85
CA ALA A 416 -9.54 1.79 1.86
C ALA A 416 -10.09 1.83 0.43
N THR A 417 -9.20 1.67 -0.58
CA THR A 417 -9.64 1.57 -1.98
C THR A 417 -9.35 0.23 -2.63
N LEU A 418 -10.19 -0.06 -3.64
CA LEU A 418 -10.04 -1.15 -4.61
C LEU A 418 -10.41 -0.65 -6.02
N HIS A 419 -10.07 -1.44 -7.06
CA HIS A 419 -10.39 -1.07 -8.46
C HIS A 419 -11.64 -1.76 -9.02
N THR A 420 -12.44 -2.39 -8.20
CA THR A 420 -13.71 -3.03 -8.57
C THR A 420 -14.80 -2.01 -8.92
N THR A 421 -15.81 -2.42 -9.68
CA THR A 421 -16.84 -1.53 -10.24
C THR A 421 -18.18 -1.62 -9.54
N GLY A 422 -18.35 -2.52 -8.58
CA GLY A 422 -19.59 -2.71 -7.82
C GLY A 422 -19.36 -3.30 -6.44
N GLY A 423 -20.36 -3.22 -5.57
CA GLY A 423 -20.31 -3.76 -4.21
C GLY A 423 -20.15 -5.29 -4.17
N PRO A 424 -20.99 -6.06 -4.90
CA PRO A 424 -20.85 -7.53 -4.96
C PRO A 424 -19.48 -7.98 -5.48
N GLU A 425 -19.00 -7.36 -6.57
CA GLU A 425 -17.67 -7.65 -7.15
C GLU A 425 -16.53 -7.28 -6.18
N THR A 426 -16.74 -6.27 -5.35
CA THR A 426 -15.77 -5.90 -4.31
C THR A 426 -15.66 -6.98 -3.25
N VAL A 427 -16.77 -7.51 -2.79
CA VAL A 427 -16.81 -8.63 -1.82
C VAL A 427 -16.11 -9.86 -2.40
N ASP A 428 -16.43 -10.25 -3.63
CA ASP A 428 -15.78 -11.38 -4.28
C ASP A 428 -14.28 -11.15 -4.42
N ARG A 429 -13.86 -9.98 -4.89
CA ARG A 429 -12.43 -9.63 -5.05
C ARG A 429 -11.65 -9.72 -3.75
N VAL A 430 -12.22 -9.25 -2.64
CA VAL A 430 -11.59 -9.33 -1.30
C VAL A 430 -11.41 -10.80 -0.89
N ILE A 431 -12.39 -11.65 -1.16
CA ILE A 431 -12.36 -13.05 -0.77
C ILE A 431 -11.44 -13.88 -1.66
N ASP A 432 -11.46 -13.65 -2.97
CA ASP A 432 -10.75 -14.45 -3.97
C ASP A 432 -9.21 -14.30 -3.89
N VAL A 433 -8.72 -13.25 -3.24
CA VAL A 433 -7.28 -13.10 -2.97
C VAL A 433 -6.76 -14.17 -2.00
N PHE A 434 -7.64 -14.73 -1.15
CA PHE A 434 -7.26 -15.72 -0.14
C PHE A 434 -7.32 -17.15 -0.68
N PRO A 435 -6.41 -18.03 -0.21
CA PRO A 435 -6.45 -19.45 -0.51
C PRO A 435 -7.82 -20.07 -0.14
N PRO A 436 -8.32 -21.07 -0.88
CA PRO A 436 -9.67 -21.64 -0.67
C PRO A 436 -9.96 -22.05 0.79
N HIS A 437 -8.96 -22.58 1.50
CA HIS A 437 -9.13 -23.02 2.89
C HIS A 437 -9.33 -21.87 3.89
N GLN A 438 -8.97 -20.63 3.53
CA GLN A 438 -9.14 -19.43 4.36
C GLN A 438 -10.41 -18.64 4.02
N GLN A 439 -10.97 -18.82 2.82
CA GLN A 439 -12.07 -17.99 2.32
C GLN A 439 -13.30 -18.00 3.24
N GLN A 440 -13.64 -19.15 3.85
CA GLN A 440 -14.78 -19.20 4.77
C GLN A 440 -14.57 -18.34 6.03
N GLN A 441 -13.37 -18.35 6.57
CA GLN A 441 -13.01 -17.51 7.70
C GLN A 441 -13.05 -16.03 7.32
N VAL A 442 -12.49 -15.67 6.16
CA VAL A 442 -12.49 -14.29 5.65
C VAL A 442 -13.92 -13.79 5.39
N ARG A 443 -14.82 -14.64 4.85
CA ARG A 443 -16.26 -14.30 4.71
C ARG A 443 -16.89 -13.93 6.06
N MET A 444 -16.58 -14.69 7.10
CA MET A 444 -17.08 -14.40 8.45
C MET A 444 -16.54 -13.04 8.96
N GLN A 445 -15.23 -12.81 8.88
CA GLN A 445 -14.61 -11.58 9.31
C GLN A 445 -15.10 -10.37 8.52
N LEU A 446 -15.12 -10.47 7.19
CA LEU A 446 -15.61 -9.40 6.31
C LEU A 446 -17.09 -9.09 6.58
N SER A 447 -17.94 -10.13 6.77
CA SER A 447 -19.35 -9.92 7.06
C SER A 447 -19.61 -9.15 8.36
N ASN A 448 -18.70 -9.29 9.35
CA ASN A 448 -18.83 -8.62 10.64
C ASN A 448 -18.23 -7.21 10.65
N SER A 449 -17.22 -6.96 9.81
CA SER A 449 -16.48 -5.70 9.78
C SER A 449 -16.91 -4.74 8.68
N LEU A 450 -17.53 -5.21 7.58
CA LEU A 450 -17.88 -4.36 6.45
C LEU A 450 -19.06 -3.42 6.81
N GLU A 451 -18.80 -2.11 6.77
CA GLU A 451 -19.80 -1.06 6.97
C GLU A 451 -20.41 -0.58 5.66
N GLY A 452 -19.62 -0.50 4.59
CA GLY A 452 -20.12 -0.13 3.28
C GLY A 452 -19.10 -0.19 2.16
N VAL A 453 -19.63 -0.27 0.93
CA VAL A 453 -18.87 -0.15 -0.32
C VAL A 453 -19.47 0.99 -1.14
N LEU A 454 -18.63 1.95 -1.51
CA LEU A 454 -18.94 3.11 -2.34
C LEU A 454 -18.27 2.94 -3.68
N SER A 455 -18.99 2.41 -4.69
CA SER A 455 -18.43 2.18 -6.02
C SER A 455 -18.77 3.35 -6.93
N GLN A 456 -17.75 4.06 -7.44
CA GLN A 456 -17.94 5.35 -8.08
C GLN A 456 -17.36 5.44 -9.49
N THR A 457 -18.01 6.24 -10.32
CA THR A 457 -17.55 6.63 -11.65
C THR A 457 -17.80 8.11 -11.89
N LEU A 458 -16.95 8.74 -12.72
CA LEU A 458 -17.10 10.15 -13.09
C LEU A 458 -17.66 10.27 -14.51
N LEU A 459 -18.62 11.20 -14.67
CA LEU A 459 -19.27 11.56 -15.92
C LEU A 459 -18.96 13.01 -16.26
N ARG A 460 -18.97 13.35 -17.54
CA ARG A 460 -18.91 14.74 -18.00
C ARG A 460 -20.24 15.44 -17.69
N SER A 461 -20.16 16.63 -17.11
CA SER A 461 -21.34 17.46 -16.92
C SER A 461 -21.89 17.94 -18.27
N SER A 462 -23.22 18.06 -18.39
CA SER A 462 -23.89 18.53 -19.60
C SER A 462 -23.51 19.96 -20.00
N ASP A 463 -23.06 20.79 -19.03
CA ASP A 463 -22.57 22.15 -19.27
C ASP A 463 -21.10 22.22 -19.73
N GLY A 464 -20.41 21.06 -19.81
CA GLY A 464 -19.00 20.95 -20.21
C GLY A 464 -17.99 21.52 -19.20
N ARG A 465 -18.43 22.02 -18.03
CA ARG A 465 -17.57 22.74 -17.07
C ARG A 465 -16.94 21.87 -15.99
N GLY A 466 -17.26 20.58 -15.94
CA GLY A 466 -16.72 19.71 -14.90
C GLY A 466 -17.09 18.24 -15.04
N ARG A 467 -16.86 17.50 -13.99
CA ARG A 467 -17.23 16.08 -13.85
C ARG A 467 -18.18 15.93 -12.69
N LEU A 468 -19.15 15.02 -12.84
CA LEU A 468 -20.10 14.64 -11.82
C LEU A 468 -19.89 13.18 -11.45
N MET A 469 -20.17 12.84 -10.20
CA MET A 469 -20.03 11.48 -9.72
C MET A 469 -21.35 10.74 -9.75
N ALA A 470 -21.36 9.55 -10.33
CA ALA A 470 -22.37 8.53 -10.05
C ALA A 470 -21.76 7.46 -9.14
N MET A 471 -22.57 6.97 -8.19
CA MET A 471 -22.11 6.08 -7.15
C MET A 471 -23.12 4.97 -6.90
N GLU A 472 -22.66 3.72 -6.91
CA GLU A 472 -23.35 2.60 -6.28
C GLU A 472 -23.01 2.59 -4.79
N ILE A 473 -24.00 2.34 -3.94
CA ILE A 473 -23.85 2.34 -2.49
C ILE A 473 -24.40 1.04 -1.93
N MET A 474 -23.55 0.20 -1.38
CA MET A 474 -23.91 -0.99 -0.63
C MET A 474 -23.53 -0.82 0.85
N LEU A 475 -24.47 -1.01 1.76
CA LEU A 475 -24.23 -0.93 3.20
C LEU A 475 -24.16 -2.34 3.81
N GLY A 476 -23.35 -2.49 4.87
CA GLY A 476 -23.16 -3.72 5.64
C GLY A 476 -24.37 -4.08 6.53
N VAL A 477 -25.59 -4.01 5.97
CA VAL A 477 -26.82 -4.40 6.70
C VAL A 477 -26.88 -5.92 6.92
N PRO A 478 -27.67 -6.42 7.90
CA PRO A 478 -27.74 -7.85 8.21
C PRO A 478 -28.02 -8.76 7.00
N ALA A 479 -28.82 -8.28 6.04
CA ALA A 479 -29.11 -9.03 4.81
C ALA A 479 -27.84 -9.20 3.94
N ILE A 480 -27.05 -8.13 3.75
CA ILE A 480 -25.78 -8.18 3.02
C ILE A 480 -24.77 -9.05 3.77
N GLN A 481 -24.65 -8.88 5.10
CA GLN A 481 -23.76 -9.69 5.93
C GLN A 481 -24.06 -11.20 5.80
N ASN A 482 -25.34 -11.58 5.79
CA ASN A 482 -25.74 -12.98 5.57
C ASN A 482 -25.32 -13.50 4.19
N LEU A 483 -25.53 -12.71 3.14
CA LEU A 483 -25.14 -13.09 1.78
C LEU A 483 -23.61 -13.24 1.64
N ILE A 484 -22.82 -12.42 2.35
CA ILE A 484 -21.35 -12.59 2.41
C ILE A 484 -21.00 -13.95 3.04
N ARG A 485 -21.58 -14.26 4.21
CA ARG A 485 -21.33 -15.53 4.93
C ARG A 485 -21.68 -16.76 4.10
N GLU A 486 -22.80 -16.68 3.37
CA GLU A 486 -23.31 -17.78 2.53
C GLU A 486 -22.62 -17.85 1.15
N GLY A 487 -21.79 -16.86 0.77
CA GLY A 487 -21.18 -16.80 -0.56
C GLY A 487 -22.17 -16.53 -1.70
N LYS A 488 -23.29 -15.86 -1.40
CA LYS A 488 -24.36 -15.55 -2.36
C LYS A 488 -24.32 -14.11 -2.85
N THR A 489 -23.15 -13.65 -3.27
CA THR A 489 -22.90 -12.26 -3.69
C THR A 489 -23.79 -11.81 -4.83
N HIS A 490 -24.17 -12.70 -5.75
CA HIS A 490 -25.09 -12.43 -6.86
C HIS A 490 -26.50 -11.96 -6.42
N GLN A 491 -26.91 -12.20 -5.16
CA GLN A 491 -28.19 -11.75 -4.63
C GLN A 491 -28.13 -10.36 -4.01
N MET A 492 -26.93 -9.80 -3.79
CA MET A 492 -26.75 -8.50 -3.13
C MET A 492 -27.35 -7.35 -3.91
N GLU A 493 -27.33 -7.41 -5.25
CA GLU A 493 -27.89 -6.37 -6.11
C GLU A 493 -29.37 -6.12 -5.83
N THR A 494 -30.14 -7.17 -5.57
CA THR A 494 -31.57 -7.05 -5.19
C THR A 494 -31.73 -6.30 -3.86
N ILE A 495 -30.84 -6.57 -2.89
CA ILE A 495 -30.88 -5.87 -1.60
C ILE A 495 -30.47 -4.39 -1.77
N ILE A 496 -29.45 -4.11 -2.59
CA ILE A 496 -29.02 -2.73 -2.90
C ILE A 496 -30.17 -1.97 -3.54
N GLN A 497 -30.81 -2.56 -4.56
CA GLN A 497 -31.92 -1.95 -5.29
C GLN A 497 -33.13 -1.62 -4.39
N GLY A 498 -33.45 -2.49 -3.43
CA GLY A 498 -34.53 -2.30 -2.48
C GLY A 498 -34.17 -1.42 -1.27
N GLY A 499 -32.89 -1.12 -1.05
CA GLY A 499 -32.36 -0.47 0.14
C GLY A 499 -32.37 1.06 0.12
N ALA A 500 -33.14 1.69 -0.75
CA ALA A 500 -33.16 3.15 -0.91
C ALA A 500 -33.48 3.92 0.40
N SER A 501 -34.34 3.37 1.26
CA SER A 501 -34.68 3.97 2.57
C SER A 501 -33.50 4.01 3.55
N LEU A 502 -32.49 3.17 3.34
CA LEU A 502 -31.25 3.12 4.11
C LEU A 502 -30.11 3.93 3.46
N GLY A 503 -30.36 4.52 2.28
CA GLY A 503 -29.37 5.26 1.51
C GLY A 503 -28.57 4.40 0.52
N MET A 504 -28.94 3.13 0.34
CA MET A 504 -28.36 2.30 -0.72
C MET A 504 -28.94 2.68 -2.09
N GLN A 505 -28.13 2.52 -3.12
CA GLN A 505 -28.57 2.71 -4.52
C GLN A 505 -27.68 1.93 -5.47
N THR A 506 -28.23 1.49 -6.59
CA THR A 506 -27.44 0.94 -7.69
C THR A 506 -26.80 2.07 -8.50
N LEU A 507 -25.77 1.73 -9.30
CA LEU A 507 -25.15 2.69 -10.22
C LEU A 507 -26.19 3.27 -11.18
N ASP A 508 -27.08 2.44 -11.75
CA ASP A 508 -28.09 2.86 -12.73
C ASP A 508 -29.16 3.78 -12.09
N GLN A 509 -29.52 3.56 -10.82
CA GLN A 509 -30.38 4.50 -10.07
C GLN A 509 -29.69 5.86 -9.89
N SER A 510 -28.39 5.89 -9.59
CA SER A 510 -27.61 7.12 -9.48
C SER A 510 -27.54 7.86 -10.83
N LEU A 511 -27.28 7.14 -11.92
CA LEU A 511 -27.26 7.68 -13.29
C LEU A 511 -28.63 8.23 -13.70
N LYS A 512 -29.73 7.53 -13.39
CA LYS A 512 -31.10 8.00 -13.61
C LYS A 512 -31.34 9.35 -12.92
N ASN A 513 -30.91 9.50 -11.67
CA ASN A 513 -31.09 10.74 -10.91
C ASN A 513 -30.35 11.92 -11.59
N LEU A 514 -29.12 11.70 -12.05
CA LEU A 514 -28.33 12.72 -12.77
C LEU A 514 -28.96 13.07 -14.13
N LEU A 515 -29.49 12.08 -14.86
CA LEU A 515 -30.20 12.27 -16.12
C LEU A 515 -31.49 13.09 -15.91
N THR A 516 -32.30 12.70 -14.94
CA THR A 516 -33.59 13.38 -14.63
C THR A 516 -33.35 14.83 -14.18
N ALA A 517 -32.23 15.09 -13.49
CA ALA A 517 -31.82 16.44 -13.10
C ALA A 517 -31.18 17.24 -14.28
N GLY A 518 -31.05 16.68 -15.49
CA GLY A 518 -30.44 17.32 -16.64
C GLY A 518 -28.95 17.61 -16.51
N LYS A 519 -28.29 16.99 -15.54
CA LYS A 519 -26.88 17.24 -15.21
C LYS A 519 -25.91 16.50 -16.12
N VAL A 520 -26.33 15.41 -16.76
CA VAL A 520 -25.51 14.60 -17.71
C VAL A 520 -26.32 14.33 -18.97
N SER A 521 -25.64 14.07 -20.10
CA SER A 521 -26.30 13.66 -21.32
C SER A 521 -26.72 12.19 -21.26
N PHE A 522 -27.68 11.80 -22.10
CA PHE A 522 -28.14 10.41 -22.17
C PHE A 522 -27.01 9.47 -22.65
N GLU A 523 -26.25 9.89 -23.64
CA GLU A 523 -25.13 9.13 -24.22
C GLU A 523 -24.04 8.90 -23.17
N GLU A 524 -23.69 9.93 -22.39
CA GLU A 524 -22.71 9.83 -21.33
C GLU A 524 -23.17 8.87 -20.23
N ALA A 525 -24.43 8.96 -19.80
CA ALA A 525 -24.97 8.06 -18.78
C ALA A 525 -25.04 6.60 -19.25
N ILE A 526 -25.50 6.36 -20.49
CA ILE A 526 -25.57 5.02 -21.08
C ILE A 526 -24.16 4.38 -21.19
N SER A 527 -23.15 5.19 -21.52
CA SER A 527 -21.76 4.69 -21.61
C SER A 527 -21.19 4.18 -20.29
N LYS A 528 -21.78 4.56 -19.16
CA LYS A 528 -21.36 4.20 -17.79
C LYS A 528 -22.34 3.25 -17.08
N ALA A 529 -23.50 3.00 -17.69
CA ALA A 529 -24.54 2.16 -17.10
C ALA A 529 -24.09 0.69 -17.00
N LYS A 530 -24.44 0.04 -15.88
CA LYS A 530 -24.27 -1.41 -15.70
C LYS A 530 -25.22 -2.18 -16.64
N SER A 531 -26.48 -1.71 -16.73
CA SER A 531 -27.48 -2.20 -17.67
C SER A 531 -28.03 -1.06 -18.52
N PRO A 532 -27.44 -0.79 -19.72
CA PRO A 532 -27.90 0.30 -20.60
C PRO A 532 -29.39 0.23 -20.95
N ARG A 533 -29.91 -0.98 -21.18
CA ARG A 533 -31.33 -1.20 -21.52
C ARG A 533 -32.26 -0.83 -20.36
N ASP A 534 -31.90 -1.24 -19.14
CA ASP A 534 -32.72 -0.96 -17.96
C ASP A 534 -32.68 0.53 -17.62
N LEU A 535 -31.51 1.17 -17.72
CA LEU A 535 -31.39 2.61 -17.54
C LEU A 535 -32.25 3.38 -18.56
N ALA A 536 -32.23 2.98 -19.83
CA ALA A 536 -33.06 3.60 -20.86
C ALA A 536 -34.56 3.45 -20.54
N ALA A 537 -34.98 2.25 -20.15
CA ALA A 537 -36.36 1.98 -19.73
C ALA A 537 -36.77 2.83 -18.51
N MET A 538 -35.88 2.99 -17.49
CA MET A 538 -36.11 3.82 -16.30
C MET A 538 -36.36 5.29 -16.61
N VAL A 539 -35.87 5.80 -17.75
CA VAL A 539 -36.05 7.19 -18.18
C VAL A 539 -37.00 7.35 -19.38
N GLY A 540 -37.71 6.26 -19.74
CA GLY A 540 -38.71 6.26 -20.81
C GLY A 540 -38.14 6.42 -22.23
N ARG A 541 -36.88 6.05 -22.43
CA ARG A 541 -36.20 6.07 -23.75
C ARG A 541 -35.95 4.63 -24.25
N LYS A 542 -35.86 4.47 -25.56
CA LYS A 542 -35.42 3.23 -26.20
C LYS A 542 -33.97 3.39 -26.70
N ILE A 543 -33.19 2.32 -26.59
CA ILE A 543 -31.85 2.22 -27.19
C ILE A 543 -31.97 1.45 -28.48
#